data_4a9a228993ed1501d1b56a23ea7d639f
#
_entry.id   4a9a228993ed1501d1b56a23ea7d639f
#
_cell.length_a   1.000
_cell.length_b   1.000
_cell.length_c   1.000
_cell.angle_alpha   90.00
_cell.angle_beta   90.00
_cell.angle_gamma   90.00
#
_symmetry.space_group_name_H-M   'P 1'
#
loop_
_entity.id
_entity.type
_entity.pdbx_description
1 polymer ?
#
loop_
_entity_poly.entity_id
_entity_poly.type
_entity_poly.pdbx_seq_one_letter_code
_entity_poly.pdbx_strand_id
1 'polypeptide(L)'
;MRLKSGELSVGDIQRRFDRAAATFDESDYVHRTTCTGLLERLKPTTFDAAVIIDLGSASGKGTMLLSKKYRKARVMSVDVSAEMLRKSSRRKPLLSKVREVQADACRLPFLDHSVDLVFANMLLPWVATLDQCLNEVNRVLRKDGIFAFATLGPDSMSEFTSFTDSQRYPDMHDVGDGLVRAGMTDPVLDVDRLQITWKSFDKLLDDFVGCGALGEWPSDVRAEEQ
;
A
#
# COMPACT_ATOMS: atom_id res chain seq x y z
N MET A 1 -26.09 10.54 0.36
CA MET A 1 -25.50 10.30 -0.98
C MET A 1 -24.47 9.18 -0.86
N ARG A 2 -24.77 7.99 -1.37
CA ARG A 2 -23.84 6.86 -1.29
C ARG A 2 -22.70 7.11 -2.27
N LEU A 3 -21.48 7.11 -1.78
CA LEU A 3 -20.29 7.02 -2.65
C LEU A 3 -20.41 5.69 -3.38
N LYS A 4 -20.81 5.71 -4.66
CA LYS A 4 -20.83 4.50 -5.48
C LYS A 4 -19.39 3.96 -5.54
N SER A 5 -19.16 2.84 -4.91
CA SER A 5 -17.99 1.98 -5.15
C SER A 5 -18.16 1.32 -6.53
N GLY A 6 -18.09 2.12 -7.60
CA GLY A 6 -17.74 1.57 -8.88
C GLY A 6 -16.29 1.10 -8.78
N GLU A 7 -15.98 -0.06 -9.32
CA GLU A 7 -14.61 -0.52 -9.42
C GLU A 7 -13.74 0.58 -10.03
N LEU A 8 -12.85 1.17 -9.22
CA LEU A 8 -11.97 2.22 -9.69
C LEU A 8 -11.03 1.63 -10.73
N SER A 9 -10.97 2.23 -11.90
CA SER A 9 -9.95 1.84 -12.88
C SER A 9 -8.55 2.22 -12.36
N VAL A 10 -7.52 1.56 -12.87
CA VAL A 10 -6.11 1.91 -12.58
C VAL A 10 -5.84 3.39 -12.84
N GLY A 11 -6.44 3.96 -13.89
CA GLY A 11 -6.33 5.38 -14.19
C GLY A 11 -7.02 6.29 -13.15
N ASP A 12 -8.11 5.85 -12.53
CA ASP A 12 -8.77 6.59 -11.44
C ASP A 12 -7.92 6.59 -10.19
N ILE A 13 -7.35 5.43 -9.86
CA ILE A 13 -6.42 5.26 -8.73
C ILE A 13 -5.19 6.13 -8.93
N GLN A 14 -4.58 6.09 -10.12
CA GLN A 14 -3.45 6.95 -10.47
C GLN A 14 -3.77 8.42 -10.24
N ARG A 15 -4.89 8.93 -10.83
CA ARG A 15 -5.30 10.34 -10.68
C ARG A 15 -5.54 10.72 -9.23
N ARG A 16 -6.11 9.81 -8.43
CA ARG A 16 -6.36 10.03 -7.01
C ARG A 16 -5.05 10.23 -6.25
N PHE A 17 -4.09 9.35 -6.42
CA PHE A 17 -2.80 9.43 -5.73
C PHE A 17 -1.88 10.52 -6.31
N ASP A 18 -1.98 10.85 -7.58
CA ASP A 18 -1.30 12.02 -8.16
C ASP A 18 -1.76 13.32 -7.46
N ARG A 19 -3.07 13.48 -7.19
CA ARG A 19 -3.61 14.63 -6.43
C ARG A 19 -3.17 14.60 -4.97
N ALA A 20 -3.24 13.44 -4.33
CA ALA A 20 -2.88 13.29 -2.92
C ALA A 20 -1.37 13.46 -2.66
N ALA A 21 -0.52 13.38 -3.68
CA ALA A 21 0.93 13.41 -3.50
C ALA A 21 1.43 14.66 -2.75
N ALA A 22 0.77 15.81 -2.92
CA ALA A 22 1.14 17.05 -2.22
C ALA A 22 0.98 16.93 -0.69
N THR A 23 -0.14 16.40 -0.23
CA THR A 23 -0.58 16.37 1.18
C THR A 23 -0.34 15.02 1.87
N PHE A 24 -0.01 13.97 1.12
CA PHE A 24 0.11 12.59 1.61
C PHE A 24 0.94 12.47 2.90
N ASP A 25 2.09 13.13 2.96
CA ASP A 25 3.02 13.01 4.09
C ASP A 25 2.50 13.62 5.39
N GLU A 26 1.53 14.52 5.32
CA GLU A 26 0.88 15.15 6.46
C GLU A 26 -0.27 14.31 7.00
N SER A 27 -0.79 13.40 6.16
CA SER A 27 -1.97 12.57 6.40
C SER A 27 -1.66 11.06 6.43
N ASP A 28 -0.40 10.66 6.39
CA ASP A 28 0.03 9.26 6.22
C ASP A 28 0.16 8.46 7.53
N TYR A 29 -0.50 8.89 8.61
CA TYR A 29 -0.33 8.27 9.92
C TYR A 29 -0.53 6.76 9.91
N VAL A 30 -1.63 6.28 9.31
CA VAL A 30 -1.93 4.84 9.18
C VAL A 30 -0.81 4.14 8.40
N HIS A 31 -0.47 4.66 7.22
CA HIS A 31 0.56 4.08 6.35
C HIS A 31 1.92 3.98 7.06
N ARG A 32 2.30 5.01 7.81
CA ARG A 32 3.56 5.04 8.56
C ARG A 32 3.56 4.04 9.71
N THR A 33 2.46 3.94 10.44
CA THR A 33 2.33 3.01 11.57
C THR A 33 2.38 1.56 11.08
N THR A 34 1.58 1.22 10.06
CA THR A 34 1.55 -0.13 9.49
C THR A 34 2.88 -0.50 8.80
N CYS A 35 3.52 0.45 8.10
CA CYS A 35 4.84 0.23 7.52
C CYS A 35 5.90 -0.11 8.58
N THR A 36 5.88 0.60 9.71
CA THR A 36 6.81 0.32 10.81
C THR A 36 6.54 -1.06 11.40
N GLY A 37 5.29 -1.40 11.69
CA GLY A 37 4.90 -2.73 12.19
C GLY A 37 5.31 -3.87 11.25
N LEU A 38 5.11 -3.69 9.95
CA LEU A 38 5.49 -4.68 8.94
C LEU A 38 7.01 -4.88 8.87
N LEU A 39 7.79 -3.79 8.94
CA LEU A 39 9.26 -3.86 8.98
C LEU A 39 9.79 -4.53 10.26
N GLU A 40 9.11 -4.36 11.40
CA GLU A 40 9.44 -5.05 12.65
C GLU A 40 9.31 -6.57 12.51
N ARG A 41 8.25 -7.04 11.82
CA ARG A 41 8.01 -8.47 11.54
C ARG A 41 9.09 -9.10 10.65
N LEU A 42 9.78 -8.29 9.85
CA LEU A 42 10.93 -8.73 9.05
C LEU A 42 12.26 -8.77 9.83
N LYS A 43 12.30 -8.33 11.10
CA LYS A 43 13.54 -8.33 11.90
C LYS A 43 14.06 -9.72 12.26
N PRO A 44 13.21 -10.70 12.63
CA PRO A 44 13.68 -12.03 13.00
C PRO A 44 14.27 -12.82 11.83
N THR A 45 14.02 -12.40 10.59
CA THR A 45 14.53 -13.11 9.42
C THR A 45 15.99 -12.76 9.17
N THR A 46 16.83 -13.77 9.05
CA THR A 46 18.25 -13.64 8.61
C THR A 46 18.37 -13.47 7.09
N PHE A 47 17.33 -12.99 6.46
CA PHE A 47 17.18 -12.89 5.01
C PHE A 47 18.03 -11.75 4.44
N ASP A 48 18.97 -12.06 3.55
CA ASP A 48 19.84 -11.08 2.88
C ASP A 48 19.29 -10.83 1.45
N ALA A 49 18.44 -9.82 1.32
CA ALA A 49 17.83 -9.47 0.05
C ALA A 49 18.81 -8.66 -0.81
N ALA A 50 18.98 -9.04 -2.08
CA ALA A 50 19.75 -8.30 -3.08
C ALA A 50 18.85 -7.37 -3.95
N VAL A 51 17.60 -7.78 -4.20
CA VAL A 51 16.61 -7.03 -4.98
C VAL A 51 15.29 -6.96 -4.22
N ILE A 52 14.84 -5.76 -3.95
CA ILE A 52 13.61 -5.48 -3.20
C ILE A 52 12.68 -4.62 -4.04
N ILE A 53 11.40 -4.96 -4.07
CA ILE A 53 10.33 -4.09 -4.56
C ILE A 53 9.56 -3.54 -3.36
N ASP A 54 9.44 -2.22 -3.25
CA ASP A 54 8.45 -1.53 -2.43
C ASP A 54 7.26 -1.23 -3.35
N LEU A 55 6.23 -2.06 -3.28
CA LEU A 55 5.08 -2.07 -4.18
C LEU A 55 3.94 -1.23 -3.59
N GLY A 56 3.50 -0.20 -4.34
CA GLY A 56 2.65 0.86 -3.80
C GLY A 56 3.43 1.78 -2.87
N SER A 57 4.63 2.19 -3.30
CA SER A 57 5.62 2.89 -2.47
C SER A 57 5.20 4.29 -2.03
N ALA A 58 4.15 4.85 -2.64
CA ALA A 58 3.66 6.20 -2.39
C ALA A 58 4.82 7.23 -2.34
N SER A 59 4.88 8.07 -1.31
CA SER A 59 5.92 9.11 -1.17
C SER A 59 7.34 8.57 -0.90
N GLY A 60 7.54 7.24 -0.84
CA GLY A 60 8.85 6.60 -0.68
C GLY A 60 9.38 6.52 0.75
N LYS A 61 8.56 6.79 1.79
CA LYS A 61 9.01 6.64 3.18
C LYS A 61 9.40 5.19 3.50
N GLY A 62 8.56 4.21 3.10
CA GLY A 62 8.84 2.78 3.22
C GLY A 62 10.10 2.39 2.46
N THR A 63 10.23 2.86 1.22
CA THR A 63 11.40 2.64 0.37
C THR A 63 12.71 3.06 1.07
N MET A 64 12.72 4.22 1.73
CA MET A 64 13.90 4.70 2.46
C MET A 64 14.23 3.82 3.67
N LEU A 65 13.22 3.35 4.39
CA LEU A 65 13.41 2.43 5.53
C LEU A 65 13.97 1.08 5.06
N LEU A 66 13.43 0.53 3.97
CA LEU A 66 13.96 -0.69 3.33
C LEU A 66 15.41 -0.51 2.87
N SER A 67 15.72 0.59 2.19
CA SER A 67 17.09 0.90 1.74
C SER A 67 18.07 1.05 2.89
N LYS A 68 17.62 1.59 4.04
CA LYS A 68 18.42 1.71 5.26
C LYS A 68 18.65 0.35 5.93
N LYS A 69 17.62 -0.51 5.96
CA LYS A 69 17.68 -1.85 6.54
C LYS A 69 18.54 -2.79 5.69
N TYR A 70 18.33 -2.82 4.38
CA TYR A 70 19.01 -3.69 3.43
C TYR A 70 20.03 -2.91 2.59
N ARG A 71 21.12 -2.48 3.22
CA ARG A 71 22.11 -1.54 2.64
C ARG A 71 22.77 -2.03 1.35
N LYS A 72 22.84 -3.32 1.12
CA LYS A 72 23.43 -3.93 -0.07
C LYS A 72 22.41 -4.07 -1.21
N ALA A 73 21.12 -4.09 -0.89
CA ALA A 73 20.05 -4.30 -1.85
C ALA A 73 19.88 -3.15 -2.84
N ARG A 74 19.40 -3.49 -4.03
CA ARG A 74 18.74 -2.56 -4.94
C ARG A 74 17.25 -2.52 -4.57
N VAL A 75 16.75 -1.35 -4.26
CA VAL A 75 15.34 -1.16 -3.89
C VAL A 75 14.62 -0.44 -5.03
N MET A 76 13.57 -1.07 -5.54
CA MET A 76 12.67 -0.50 -6.55
C MET A 76 11.46 0.10 -5.85
N SER A 77 11.30 1.43 -5.94
CA SER A 77 10.12 2.17 -5.51
C SER A 77 9.09 2.09 -6.63
N VAL A 78 8.07 1.26 -6.49
CA VAL A 78 7.07 0.97 -7.54
C VAL A 78 5.74 1.56 -7.15
N ASP A 79 5.17 2.40 -8.02
CA ASP A 79 3.85 3.00 -7.81
C ASP A 79 3.18 3.29 -9.17
N VAL A 80 1.86 3.33 -9.18
CA VAL A 80 1.10 3.74 -10.37
C VAL A 80 1.13 5.26 -10.56
N SER A 81 1.28 6.02 -9.47
CA SER A 81 1.30 7.48 -9.45
C SER A 81 2.69 8.04 -9.76
N ALA A 82 2.80 8.79 -10.85
CA ALA A 82 4.03 9.48 -11.21
C ALA A 82 4.41 10.58 -10.20
N GLU A 83 3.41 11.26 -9.61
CA GLU A 83 3.65 12.32 -8.64
C GLU A 83 4.21 11.75 -7.31
N MET A 84 3.69 10.60 -6.86
CA MET A 84 4.24 9.88 -5.71
C MET A 84 5.69 9.49 -5.96
N LEU A 85 6.00 8.93 -7.12
CA LEU A 85 7.37 8.56 -7.48
C LEU A 85 8.31 9.77 -7.58
N ARG A 86 7.84 10.94 -8.07
CA ARG A 86 8.62 12.18 -8.03
C ARG A 86 8.95 12.59 -6.60
N LYS A 87 7.98 12.45 -5.68
CA LYS A 87 8.18 12.72 -4.26
C LYS A 87 9.17 11.74 -3.63
N SER A 88 9.04 10.45 -3.94
CA SER A 88 10.00 9.41 -3.55
C SER A 88 11.42 9.72 -4.04
N SER A 89 11.56 10.11 -5.30
CA SER A 89 12.85 10.45 -5.91
C SER A 89 13.56 11.61 -5.20
N ARG A 90 12.81 12.61 -4.72
CA ARG A 90 13.38 13.74 -3.96
C ARG A 90 13.88 13.38 -2.57
N ARG A 91 13.41 12.24 -2.02
CA ARG A 91 13.82 11.76 -0.69
C ARG A 91 15.15 11.02 -0.69
N LYS A 92 15.47 10.38 -1.80
CA LYS A 92 16.63 9.49 -1.82
C LYS A 92 17.94 10.26 -1.76
N PRO A 93 18.94 9.75 -1.03
CA PRO A 93 20.30 10.28 -1.10
C PRO A 93 20.86 10.20 -2.52
N LEU A 94 21.77 11.11 -2.85
CA LEU A 94 22.36 11.24 -4.20
C LEU A 94 22.99 9.94 -4.72
N LEU A 95 23.64 9.18 -3.85
CA LEU A 95 24.29 7.90 -4.20
C LEU A 95 23.45 6.67 -3.84
N SER A 96 22.12 6.84 -3.75
CA SER A 96 21.20 5.75 -3.42
C SER A 96 21.11 4.71 -4.54
N LYS A 97 20.97 3.43 -4.15
CA LYS A 97 20.62 2.32 -5.06
C LYS A 97 19.11 2.20 -5.31
N VAL A 98 18.32 3.15 -4.84
CA VAL A 98 16.87 3.22 -5.09
C VAL A 98 16.60 3.65 -6.53
N ARG A 99 15.64 2.99 -7.17
CA ARG A 99 15.14 3.34 -8.50
C ARG A 99 13.61 3.41 -8.46
N GLU A 100 13.06 4.42 -9.09
CA GLU A 100 11.62 4.59 -9.24
C GLU A 100 11.16 3.90 -10.53
N VAL A 101 10.04 3.17 -10.42
CA VAL A 101 9.43 2.44 -11.55
C VAL A 101 7.92 2.70 -11.50
N GLN A 102 7.39 3.35 -12.53
CA GLN A 102 5.94 3.52 -12.66
C GLN A 102 5.33 2.25 -13.25
N ALA A 103 4.48 1.57 -12.49
CA ALA A 103 3.84 0.34 -12.92
C ALA A 103 2.54 0.07 -12.15
N ASP A 104 1.66 -0.71 -12.78
CA ASP A 104 0.51 -1.34 -12.13
C ASP A 104 0.98 -2.60 -11.39
N ALA A 105 0.50 -2.80 -10.15
CA ALA A 105 0.79 -3.96 -9.34
C ALA A 105 0.33 -5.29 -9.97
N CYS A 106 -0.69 -5.22 -10.83
CA CYS A 106 -1.19 -6.37 -11.60
C CYS A 106 -0.38 -6.64 -12.88
N ARG A 107 0.63 -5.82 -13.20
CA ARG A 107 1.47 -5.96 -14.39
C ARG A 107 2.86 -5.37 -14.16
N LEU A 108 3.73 -6.13 -13.51
CA LEU A 108 5.05 -5.67 -13.08
C LEU A 108 6.08 -5.82 -14.20
N PRO A 109 6.90 -4.78 -14.49
CA PRO A 109 7.91 -4.82 -15.54
C PRO A 109 9.23 -5.48 -15.08
N PHE A 110 9.10 -6.60 -14.36
CA PHE A 110 10.25 -7.36 -13.85
C PHE A 110 10.22 -8.77 -14.41
N LEU A 111 11.39 -9.37 -14.53
CA LEU A 111 11.55 -10.76 -14.98
C LEU A 111 11.01 -11.72 -13.91
N ASP A 112 10.61 -12.90 -14.36
CA ASP A 112 10.23 -14.00 -13.48
C ASP A 112 11.39 -14.35 -12.55
N HIS A 113 11.09 -14.65 -11.31
CA HIS A 113 12.05 -15.13 -10.31
C HIS A 113 13.29 -14.24 -10.15
N SER A 114 13.10 -12.92 -10.17
CA SER A 114 14.20 -11.92 -10.13
C SER A 114 14.28 -11.11 -8.84
N VAL A 115 13.28 -11.23 -7.95
CA VAL A 115 13.12 -10.39 -6.75
C VAL A 115 13.17 -11.25 -5.49
N ASP A 116 13.89 -10.78 -4.48
CA ASP A 116 14.04 -11.49 -3.21
C ASP A 116 12.94 -11.11 -2.20
N LEU A 117 12.51 -9.84 -2.21
CA LEU A 117 11.46 -9.32 -1.31
C LEU A 117 10.53 -8.39 -2.07
N VAL A 118 9.24 -8.69 -2.02
CA VAL A 118 8.18 -7.73 -2.35
C VAL A 118 7.57 -7.25 -1.04
N PHE A 119 7.63 -5.94 -0.81
CA PHE A 119 7.06 -5.27 0.35
C PHE A 119 5.89 -4.42 -0.12
N ALA A 120 4.70 -4.62 0.42
CA ALA A 120 3.49 -3.89 0.03
C ALA A 120 2.72 -3.41 1.26
N ASN A 121 2.80 -2.12 1.55
CA ASN A 121 2.12 -1.55 2.71
C ASN A 121 0.87 -0.80 2.27
N MET A 122 -0.32 -1.27 2.67
CA MET A 122 -1.63 -0.67 2.37
C MET A 122 -1.94 -0.54 0.86
N LEU A 123 -1.38 -1.43 0.04
CA LEU A 123 -1.61 -1.47 -1.40
C LEU A 123 -2.88 -2.25 -1.77
N LEU A 124 -3.10 -3.42 -1.16
CA LEU A 124 -4.11 -4.40 -1.63
C LEU A 124 -5.53 -3.83 -1.76
N PRO A 125 -5.97 -2.86 -0.94
CA PRO A 125 -7.27 -2.20 -1.13
C PRO A 125 -7.42 -1.46 -2.47
N TRP A 126 -6.32 -1.20 -3.16
CA TRP A 126 -6.26 -0.39 -4.39
C TRP A 126 -6.00 -1.20 -5.65
N VAL A 127 -5.86 -2.51 -5.55
CA VAL A 127 -5.68 -3.34 -6.74
C VAL A 127 -7.04 -3.71 -7.36
N ALA A 128 -7.13 -3.62 -8.67
CA ALA A 128 -8.38 -3.93 -9.38
C ALA A 128 -8.79 -5.40 -9.22
N THR A 129 -7.81 -6.31 -9.19
CA THR A 129 -8.04 -7.75 -9.04
C THR A 129 -6.96 -8.34 -8.14
N LEU A 130 -7.36 -8.77 -6.94
CA LEU A 130 -6.42 -9.30 -5.94
C LEU A 130 -5.65 -10.49 -6.49
N ASP A 131 -6.33 -11.50 -7.07
CA ASP A 131 -5.67 -12.69 -7.60
C ASP A 131 -4.63 -12.34 -8.68
N GLN A 132 -4.91 -11.36 -9.55
CA GLN A 132 -3.96 -10.95 -10.58
C GLN A 132 -2.72 -10.30 -9.96
N CYS A 133 -2.89 -9.46 -8.95
CA CYS A 133 -1.78 -8.86 -8.23
C CYS A 133 -0.93 -9.93 -7.52
N LEU A 134 -1.57 -10.88 -6.82
CA LEU A 134 -0.86 -11.97 -6.13
C LEU A 134 -0.11 -12.87 -7.10
N ASN A 135 -0.68 -13.18 -8.28
CA ASN A 135 0.01 -13.93 -9.33
C ASN A 135 1.25 -13.20 -9.85
N GLU A 136 1.16 -11.87 -10.07
CA GLU A 136 2.31 -11.06 -10.50
C GLU A 136 3.40 -11.00 -9.42
N VAL A 137 3.02 -10.84 -8.16
CA VAL A 137 3.96 -10.89 -7.04
C VAL A 137 4.67 -12.25 -7.00
N ASN A 138 3.93 -13.36 -7.10
CA ASN A 138 4.52 -14.70 -7.11
C ASN A 138 5.43 -14.91 -8.33
N ARG A 139 5.03 -14.42 -9.51
CA ARG A 139 5.83 -14.53 -10.73
C ARG A 139 7.20 -13.89 -10.60
N VAL A 140 7.27 -12.68 -10.02
CA VAL A 140 8.54 -11.95 -9.89
C VAL A 140 9.40 -12.44 -8.74
N LEU A 141 8.80 -13.02 -7.69
CA LEU A 141 9.54 -13.57 -6.56
C LEU A 141 10.38 -14.77 -6.95
N ARG A 142 11.60 -14.80 -6.43
CA ARG A 142 12.44 -16.01 -6.50
C ARG A 142 11.87 -17.11 -5.63
N LYS A 143 12.32 -18.33 -5.88
CA LYS A 143 12.15 -19.40 -4.92
C LYS A 143 12.71 -18.94 -3.56
N ASP A 144 11.96 -19.17 -2.50
CA ASP A 144 12.28 -18.73 -1.14
C ASP A 144 12.27 -17.19 -0.96
N GLY A 145 11.76 -16.44 -1.95
CA GLY A 145 11.50 -15.00 -1.83
C GLY A 145 10.32 -14.71 -0.91
N ILE A 146 10.31 -13.53 -0.32
CA ILE A 146 9.30 -13.15 0.67
C ILE A 146 8.32 -12.13 0.07
N PHE A 147 7.03 -12.35 0.25
CA PHE A 147 5.99 -11.34 0.12
C PHE A 147 5.59 -10.86 1.51
N ALA A 148 5.93 -9.62 1.86
CA ALA A 148 5.53 -8.99 3.12
C ALA A 148 4.53 -7.88 2.82
N PHE A 149 3.35 -7.95 3.41
CA PHE A 149 2.31 -6.95 3.17
C PHE A 149 1.51 -6.60 4.42
N ALA A 150 0.91 -5.40 4.40
CA ALA A 150 -0.12 -4.99 5.33
C ALA A 150 -1.32 -4.47 4.55
N THR A 151 -2.51 -4.84 4.98
CA THR A 151 -3.77 -4.46 4.34
C THR A 151 -4.86 -4.22 5.39
N LEU A 152 -6.01 -3.70 4.95
CA LEU A 152 -7.20 -3.55 5.77
C LEU A 152 -7.98 -4.86 5.82
N GLY A 153 -8.49 -5.22 6.99
CA GLY A 153 -9.42 -6.32 7.19
C GLY A 153 -10.88 -5.85 7.23
N PRO A 154 -11.85 -6.80 7.30
CA PRO A 154 -13.29 -6.51 7.17
C PRO A 154 -13.84 -5.60 8.27
N ASP A 155 -13.20 -5.59 9.46
CA ASP A 155 -13.62 -4.74 10.59
C ASP A 155 -13.02 -3.32 10.52
N SER A 156 -12.18 -3.04 9.51
CA SER A 156 -11.52 -1.74 9.39
C SER A 156 -12.55 -0.66 9.07
N MET A 157 -12.47 0.47 9.79
CA MET A 157 -13.33 1.64 9.59
C MET A 157 -14.83 1.30 9.72
N SER A 158 -15.19 0.39 10.63
CA SER A 158 -16.58 -0.02 10.88
C SER A 158 -17.49 1.15 11.23
N GLU A 159 -16.96 2.23 11.80
CA GLU A 159 -17.67 3.46 12.14
C GLU A 159 -18.17 4.23 10.90
N PHE A 160 -17.57 3.96 9.73
CA PHE A 160 -17.89 4.63 8.47
C PHE A 160 -18.84 3.85 7.55
N THR A 161 -19.33 2.70 7.97
CA THR A 161 -20.19 1.83 7.14
C THR A 161 -21.49 2.49 6.70
N SER A 162 -21.97 3.51 7.42
CA SER A 162 -23.15 4.30 7.05
C SER A 162 -22.87 5.32 5.94
N PHE A 163 -21.60 5.72 5.74
CA PHE A 163 -21.19 6.75 4.79
C PHE A 163 -20.52 6.18 3.54
N THR A 164 -19.95 4.99 3.66
CA THR A 164 -19.36 4.30 2.53
C THR A 164 -20.19 3.06 2.21
N ASP A 165 -20.48 2.78 0.94
CA ASP A 165 -20.78 1.40 0.56
C ASP A 165 -19.54 0.62 1.01
N SER A 166 -19.65 -0.01 2.18
CA SER A 166 -18.53 -0.69 2.81
C SER A 166 -18.00 -1.71 1.83
N GLN A 167 -17.01 -1.31 1.08
CA GLN A 167 -16.21 -2.23 0.33
C GLN A 167 -15.60 -3.13 1.41
N ARG A 168 -16.19 -4.28 1.57
CA ARG A 168 -15.72 -5.24 2.56
C ARG A 168 -14.34 -5.64 2.11
N TYR A 169 -13.35 -5.19 2.87
CA TYR A 169 -12.00 -5.69 2.69
C TYR A 169 -12.03 -7.20 2.88
N PRO A 170 -11.27 -7.97 2.09
CA PRO A 170 -11.28 -9.42 2.19
C PRO A 170 -10.90 -9.86 3.61
N ASP A 171 -11.52 -10.93 4.06
CA ASP A 171 -11.15 -11.59 5.30
C ASP A 171 -9.72 -12.16 5.21
N MET A 172 -9.08 -12.33 6.35
CA MET A 172 -7.74 -12.90 6.44
C MET A 172 -7.65 -14.29 5.78
N HIS A 173 -8.71 -15.09 5.90
CA HIS A 173 -8.76 -16.42 5.27
C HIS A 173 -8.85 -16.32 3.74
N ASP A 174 -9.67 -15.38 3.22
CA ASP A 174 -9.78 -15.16 1.77
C ASP A 174 -8.46 -14.69 1.16
N VAL A 175 -7.71 -13.83 1.88
CA VAL A 175 -6.37 -13.39 1.48
C VAL A 175 -5.40 -14.58 1.52
N GLY A 176 -5.43 -15.38 2.58
CA GLY A 176 -4.60 -16.57 2.73
C GLY A 176 -4.82 -17.59 1.60
N ASP A 177 -6.09 -17.87 1.29
CA ASP A 177 -6.46 -18.73 0.18
C ASP A 177 -6.02 -18.16 -1.17
N GLY A 178 -6.09 -16.85 -1.34
CA GLY A 178 -5.58 -16.13 -2.53
C GLY A 178 -4.07 -16.33 -2.70
N LEU A 179 -3.28 -16.22 -1.62
CA LEU A 179 -1.84 -16.46 -1.63
C LEU A 179 -1.50 -17.89 -2.04
N VAL A 180 -2.21 -18.88 -1.48
CA VAL A 180 -2.02 -20.30 -1.82
C VAL A 180 -2.41 -20.56 -3.28
N ARG A 181 -3.55 -20.03 -3.76
CA ARG A 181 -3.96 -20.14 -5.17
C ARG A 181 -2.94 -19.52 -6.12
N ALA A 182 -2.30 -18.41 -5.73
CA ALA A 182 -1.23 -17.80 -6.51
C ALA A 182 0.09 -18.59 -6.49
N GLY A 183 0.19 -19.68 -5.72
CA GLY A 183 1.37 -20.54 -5.64
C GLY A 183 2.37 -20.17 -4.55
N MET A 184 2.01 -19.28 -3.62
CA MET A 184 2.84 -18.94 -2.46
C MET A 184 2.68 -20.03 -1.38
N THR A 185 3.78 -20.36 -0.71
CA THR A 185 3.81 -21.39 0.34
C THR A 185 3.90 -20.72 1.72
N ASP A 186 3.38 -21.43 2.73
CA ASP A 186 3.53 -21.08 4.14
C ASP A 186 3.08 -19.65 4.50
N PRO A 187 1.87 -19.19 4.09
CA PRO A 187 1.38 -17.88 4.44
C PRO A 187 1.21 -17.74 5.96
N VAL A 188 1.80 -16.70 6.53
CA VAL A 188 1.64 -16.35 7.94
C VAL A 188 0.91 -15.02 8.00
N LEU A 189 -0.31 -15.03 8.51
CA LEU A 189 -1.17 -13.87 8.63
C LEU A 189 -1.51 -13.62 10.09
N ASP A 190 -1.51 -12.36 10.50
CA ASP A 190 -1.97 -11.93 11.81
C ASP A 190 -2.83 -10.66 11.69
N VAL A 191 -3.57 -10.34 12.73
CA VAL A 191 -4.45 -9.17 12.78
C VAL A 191 -3.97 -8.22 13.87
N ASP A 192 -3.58 -7.01 13.47
CA ASP A 192 -3.36 -5.90 14.39
C ASP A 192 -4.61 -5.01 14.48
N ARG A 193 -4.97 -4.62 15.69
CA ARG A 193 -6.03 -3.64 15.94
C ARG A 193 -5.41 -2.28 16.18
N LEU A 194 -5.56 -1.38 15.21
CA LEU A 194 -5.09 0.00 15.31
C LEU A 194 -6.29 0.91 15.60
N GLN A 195 -6.28 1.53 16.77
CA GLN A 195 -7.28 2.54 17.14
C GLN A 195 -6.67 3.94 16.96
N ILE A 196 -7.36 4.79 16.20
CA ILE A 196 -6.92 6.15 15.92
C ILE A 196 -8.06 7.09 16.29
N THR A 197 -7.72 8.18 16.98
CA THR A 197 -8.68 9.22 17.38
C THR A 197 -8.31 10.53 16.73
N TRP A 198 -9.28 11.18 16.11
CA TRP A 198 -9.15 12.53 15.53
C TRP A 198 -9.78 13.57 16.43
N LYS A 199 -9.28 14.80 16.38
CA LYS A 199 -9.80 15.93 17.17
C LYS A 199 -11.17 16.40 16.70
N SER A 200 -11.51 16.16 15.43
CA SER A 200 -12.79 16.50 14.82
C SER A 200 -13.04 15.63 13.58
N PHE A 201 -14.29 15.56 13.15
CA PHE A 201 -14.69 14.86 11.93
C PHE A 201 -14.05 15.50 10.68
N ASP A 202 -14.00 16.85 10.61
CA ASP A 202 -13.33 17.53 9.50
C ASP A 202 -11.85 17.14 9.38
N LYS A 203 -11.13 17.07 10.51
CA LYS A 203 -9.72 16.65 10.48
C LYS A 203 -9.54 15.23 9.98
N LEU A 204 -10.45 14.33 10.33
CA LEU A 204 -10.46 12.97 9.83
C LEU A 204 -10.69 12.93 8.31
N LEU A 205 -11.69 13.68 7.81
CA LEU A 205 -11.95 13.77 6.37
C LEU A 205 -10.76 14.36 5.61
N ASP A 206 -10.16 15.42 6.12
CA ASP A 206 -8.98 16.05 5.53
C ASP A 206 -7.80 15.07 5.44
N ASP A 207 -7.60 14.24 6.46
CA ASP A 207 -6.54 13.22 6.45
C ASP A 207 -6.84 12.10 5.45
N PHE A 208 -8.10 11.65 5.34
CA PHE A 208 -8.47 10.62 4.36
C PHE A 208 -8.39 11.12 2.91
N VAL A 209 -8.77 12.36 2.66
CA VAL A 209 -8.58 12.99 1.35
C VAL A 209 -7.09 13.22 1.10
N GLY A 210 -6.38 13.73 2.10
CA GLY A 210 -4.94 14.05 2.02
C GLY A 210 -4.05 12.83 1.74
N CYS A 211 -4.40 11.65 2.26
CA CYS A 211 -3.68 10.40 1.97
C CYS A 211 -4.24 9.63 0.76
N GLY A 212 -5.26 10.15 0.07
CA GLY A 212 -5.88 9.50 -1.08
C GLY A 212 -6.86 8.37 -0.73
N ALA A 213 -7.13 8.12 0.54
CA ALA A 213 -8.08 7.09 0.98
C ALA A 213 -9.52 7.42 0.55
N LEU A 214 -9.87 8.71 0.56
CA LEU A 214 -11.11 9.21 -0.03
C LEU A 214 -10.81 10.06 -1.27
N GLY A 215 -11.79 10.11 -2.20
CA GLY A 215 -11.82 11.12 -3.24
C GLY A 215 -12.19 12.50 -2.66
N GLU A 216 -12.56 13.43 -3.54
CA GLU A 216 -13.10 14.72 -3.09
C GLU A 216 -14.39 14.48 -2.28
N TRP A 217 -14.45 15.06 -1.09
CA TRP A 217 -15.62 14.98 -0.23
C TRP A 217 -16.60 16.10 -0.63
N PRO A 218 -17.89 15.79 -0.89
CA PRO A 218 -18.88 16.81 -1.22
C PRO A 218 -19.01 17.84 -0.08
N SER A 219 -18.97 19.12 -0.44
CA SER A 219 -19.03 20.24 0.51
C SER A 219 -20.36 20.36 1.28
N ASP A 220 -21.43 19.77 0.73
CA ASP A 220 -22.77 19.73 1.32
C ASP A 220 -22.87 18.83 2.56
N VAL A 221 -22.05 17.78 2.65
CA VAL A 221 -22.06 16.88 3.81
C VAL A 221 -21.35 17.49 5.03
N ARG A 222 -20.42 18.46 4.82
CA ARG A 222 -19.78 19.20 5.92
C ARG A 222 -20.74 20.11 6.69
N ALA A 223 -21.89 20.47 6.10
CA ALA A 223 -22.84 21.42 6.67
C ALA A 223 -23.95 20.75 7.51
N GLU A 224 -24.15 19.45 7.43
CA GLU A 224 -25.25 18.76 8.13
C GLU A 224 -24.90 18.27 9.55
N GLU A 225 -23.62 18.36 9.98
CA GLU A 225 -23.15 17.90 11.30
C GLU A 225 -22.68 19.02 12.25
N GLN A 226 -23.01 20.30 11.96
CA GLN A 226 -22.88 21.43 12.86
C GLN A 226 -24.23 21.70 13.57
#